data_97ede659bcaae345c0e814a379eaf1d2
#
_entry.id   97ede659bcaae345c0e814a379eaf1d2
#
_cell.length_a   1.000
_cell.length_b   1.000
_cell.length_c   1.000
_cell.angle_alpha   90.00
_cell.angle_beta   90.00
_cell.angle_gamma   90.00
#
_symmetry.space_group_name_H-M   'P 1'
#
loop_
_entity.id
_entity.type
_entity.pdbx_description
1 polymer ?
#
loop_
_entity_poly.entity_id
_entity_poly.type
_entity_poly.pdbx_seq_one_letter_code
_entity_poly.pdbx_strand_id
1 'polypeptide(L)'
;SIRRQRQMCIRDSMEAYSKDLRDNLETIQVELNTKYNDFQKNKATYSEVTRQLKEKELTDLQNRLQEFYQSAQEDLQKKEKELTDPIVAKAQEAVKKVAQKGAYVAVFNTTIPSMVYYDEAAMTDLSTEVKAELGIQ
;
A
#
# COMPACT_ATOMS: atom_id res chain seq x y z
N SER A 1 16.12 16.36 10.10
CA SER A 1 15.61 17.15 8.98
C SER A 1 14.16 16.76 8.69
N ILE A 2 13.36 17.72 8.28
CA ILE A 2 11.91 17.62 7.99
C ILE A 2 11.61 16.47 6.97
N ARG A 3 12.53 16.18 6.07
CA ARG A 3 12.40 15.09 5.10
C ARG A 3 12.42 13.71 5.76
N ARG A 4 13.35 13.47 6.68
CA ARG A 4 13.40 12.21 7.44
C ARG A 4 12.13 12.03 8.26
N GLN A 5 11.64 13.09 8.90
CA GLN A 5 10.39 13.04 9.65
C GLN A 5 9.17 12.71 8.76
N ARG A 6 9.04 13.30 7.57
CA ARG A 6 7.91 13.00 6.67
C ARG A 6 7.96 11.60 6.09
N GLN A 7 9.14 11.11 5.69
CA GLN A 7 9.30 9.72 5.23
C GLN A 7 9.05 8.72 6.36
N MET A 8 9.51 9.02 7.58
CA MET A 8 9.17 8.23 8.76
C MET A 8 7.68 8.22 9.04
N CYS A 9 6.97 9.36 8.99
CA CYS A 9 5.53 9.42 9.21
C CYS A 9 4.72 8.58 8.21
N ILE A 10 5.09 8.58 6.92
CA ILE A 10 4.40 7.77 5.90
C ILE A 10 4.67 6.30 6.15
N ARG A 11 5.92 5.94 6.35
CA ARG A 11 6.33 4.57 6.65
C ARG A 11 5.65 4.05 7.91
N ASP A 12 5.66 4.83 8.99
CA ASP A 12 5.05 4.46 10.25
C ASP A 12 3.53 4.31 10.11
N SER A 13 2.87 5.19 9.34
CA SER A 13 1.44 5.09 9.04
C SER A 13 1.11 3.84 8.24
N MET A 14 1.91 3.49 7.24
CA MET A 14 1.73 2.27 6.44
C MET A 14 2.01 1.02 7.27
N GLU A 15 3.04 1.02 8.12
CA GLU A 15 3.36 -0.10 9.01
C GLU A 15 2.26 -0.33 10.04
N ALA A 16 1.74 0.73 10.67
CA ALA A 16 0.64 0.63 11.63
C ALA A 16 -0.64 0.10 10.97
N TYR A 17 -0.98 0.62 9.79
CA TYR A 17 -2.15 0.18 9.03
C TYR A 17 -2.03 -1.28 8.57
N SER A 18 -0.86 -1.66 8.04
CA SER A 18 -0.56 -3.03 7.64
C SER A 18 -0.57 -4.00 8.81
N LYS A 19 -0.13 -3.56 10.00
CA LYS A 19 -0.21 -4.35 11.23
C LYS A 19 -1.65 -4.59 11.65
N ASP A 20 -2.48 -3.56 11.64
CA ASP A 20 -3.91 -3.67 12.00
C ASP A 20 -4.64 -4.66 11.08
N LEU A 21 -4.40 -4.58 9.76
CA LEU A 21 -4.96 -5.53 8.81
C LEU A 21 -4.49 -6.98 9.07
N ARG A 22 -3.22 -7.18 9.42
CA ARG A 22 -2.69 -8.51 9.76
C ARG A 22 -3.30 -9.06 11.05
N ASP A 23 -3.43 -8.23 12.07
CA ASP A 23 -4.02 -8.63 13.36
C ASP A 23 -5.49 -9.06 13.18
N ASN A 24 -6.25 -8.33 12.36
CA ASN A 24 -7.62 -8.69 12.02
C ASN A 24 -7.69 -10.01 11.20
N LEU A 25 -6.79 -10.19 10.26
CA LEU A 25 -6.71 -11.41 9.45
C LEU A 25 -6.37 -12.63 10.31
N GLU A 26 -5.42 -12.49 11.22
CA GLU A 26 -5.03 -13.52 12.18
C GLU A 26 -6.22 -13.90 13.08
N THR A 27 -6.99 -12.93 13.55
CA THR A 27 -8.18 -13.16 14.37
C THR A 27 -9.20 -14.05 13.65
N ILE A 28 -9.50 -13.75 12.39
CA ILE A 28 -10.43 -14.55 11.58
C ILE A 28 -9.87 -15.96 11.33
N GLN A 29 -8.57 -16.07 11.08
CA GLN A 29 -7.91 -17.35 10.84
C GLN A 29 -7.89 -18.24 12.08
N VAL A 30 -7.63 -17.66 13.26
CA VAL A 30 -7.68 -18.36 14.54
C VAL A 30 -9.10 -18.86 14.82
N GLU A 31 -10.11 -18.01 14.59
CA GLU A 31 -11.53 -18.40 14.74
C GLU A 31 -11.88 -19.56 13.82
N LEU A 32 -11.51 -19.51 12.56
CA LEU A 32 -11.73 -20.57 11.58
C LEU A 32 -11.08 -21.89 12.03
N ASN A 33 -9.81 -21.85 12.42
CA ASN A 33 -9.08 -23.02 12.87
C ASN A 33 -9.70 -23.65 14.13
N THR A 34 -10.12 -22.80 15.09
CA THR A 34 -10.75 -23.25 16.31
C THR A 34 -12.08 -23.96 16.03
N LYS A 35 -12.94 -23.34 15.21
CA LYS A 35 -14.23 -23.92 14.84
C LYS A 35 -14.07 -25.20 13.98
N TYR A 36 -13.07 -25.22 13.10
CA TYR A 36 -12.78 -26.40 12.31
C TYR A 36 -12.32 -27.57 13.18
N ASN A 37 -11.42 -27.34 14.13
CA ASN A 37 -10.96 -28.36 15.05
C ASN A 37 -12.09 -28.88 15.94
N ASP A 38 -12.94 -27.98 16.44
CA ASP A 38 -14.12 -28.37 17.23
C ASP A 38 -15.10 -29.20 16.40
N PHE A 39 -15.37 -28.80 15.17
CA PHE A 39 -16.17 -29.57 14.24
C PHE A 39 -15.61 -30.98 14.01
N GLN A 40 -14.31 -31.10 13.74
CA GLN A 40 -13.67 -32.39 13.49
C GLN A 40 -13.76 -33.33 14.72
N LYS A 41 -13.62 -32.79 15.91
CA LYS A 41 -13.70 -33.57 17.14
C LYS A 41 -15.11 -34.08 17.42
N ASN A 42 -16.12 -33.28 17.13
CA ASN A 42 -17.49 -33.52 17.58
C ASN A 42 -18.44 -33.93 16.45
N LYS A 43 -18.00 -33.96 15.18
CA LYS A 43 -18.86 -34.24 14.01
C LYS A 43 -19.64 -35.56 14.13
N ALA A 44 -19.08 -36.57 14.79
CA ALA A 44 -19.74 -37.86 14.99
C ALA A 44 -20.92 -37.83 16.00
N THR A 45 -20.95 -36.83 16.87
CA THR A 45 -21.99 -36.64 17.88
C THR A 45 -23.08 -35.68 17.44
N TYR A 46 -22.87 -34.92 16.38
CA TYR A 46 -23.84 -33.96 15.87
C TYR A 46 -25.01 -34.63 15.16
N SER A 47 -26.21 -34.08 15.37
CA SER A 47 -27.34 -34.37 14.49
C SER A 47 -27.06 -33.88 13.08
N GLU A 48 -27.77 -34.42 12.08
CA GLU A 48 -27.62 -34.00 10.67
C GLU A 48 -27.82 -32.51 10.50
N VAL A 49 -28.84 -31.93 11.16
CA VAL A 49 -29.11 -30.47 11.08
C VAL A 49 -27.97 -29.68 11.70
N THR A 50 -27.46 -30.11 12.87
CA THR A 50 -26.33 -29.43 13.53
C THR A 50 -25.07 -29.50 12.68
N ARG A 51 -24.81 -30.64 12.04
CA ARG A 51 -23.65 -30.81 11.17
C ARG A 51 -23.71 -29.85 9.98
N GLN A 52 -24.86 -29.78 9.32
CA GLN A 52 -25.04 -28.84 8.18
C GLN A 52 -24.87 -27.38 8.59
N LEU A 53 -25.39 -26.99 9.77
CA LEU A 53 -25.19 -25.64 10.29
C LEU A 53 -23.72 -25.35 10.56
N LYS A 54 -22.98 -26.27 11.15
CA LYS A 54 -21.55 -26.11 11.42
C LYS A 54 -20.71 -26.06 10.14
N GLU A 55 -21.02 -26.89 9.14
CA GLU A 55 -20.39 -26.86 7.83
C GLU A 55 -20.63 -25.51 7.13
N LYS A 56 -21.84 -24.98 7.23
CA LYS A 56 -22.16 -23.65 6.70
C LYS A 56 -21.38 -22.55 7.41
N GLU A 57 -21.31 -22.56 8.77
CA GLU A 57 -20.52 -21.61 9.53
C GLU A 57 -19.05 -21.60 9.10
N LEU A 58 -18.46 -22.78 8.87
CA LEU A 58 -17.07 -22.89 8.40
C LEU A 58 -16.89 -22.32 6.99
N THR A 59 -17.83 -22.61 6.10
CA THR A 59 -17.81 -22.07 4.72
C THR A 59 -17.95 -20.54 4.73
N ASP A 60 -18.85 -20.00 5.54
CA ASP A 60 -19.06 -18.55 5.67
C ASP A 60 -17.80 -17.86 6.22
N LEU A 61 -17.12 -18.49 7.20
CA LEU A 61 -15.83 -17.98 7.72
C LEU A 61 -14.70 -18.02 6.68
N GLN A 62 -14.63 -19.09 5.87
CA GLN A 62 -13.64 -19.15 4.78
C GLN A 62 -13.88 -18.08 3.75
N ASN A 63 -15.13 -17.84 3.35
CA ASN A 63 -15.49 -16.77 2.42
C ASN A 63 -15.15 -15.40 3.00
N ARG A 64 -15.48 -15.16 4.27
CA ARG A 64 -15.14 -13.93 4.99
C ARG A 64 -13.63 -13.68 5.05
N LEU A 65 -12.83 -14.73 5.27
CA LEU A 65 -11.37 -14.63 5.26
C LEU A 65 -10.85 -14.20 3.88
N GLN A 66 -11.39 -14.80 2.83
CA GLN A 66 -11.00 -14.49 1.46
C GLN A 66 -11.41 -13.06 1.05
N GLU A 67 -12.64 -12.66 1.36
CA GLU A 67 -13.14 -11.30 1.13
C GLU A 67 -12.31 -10.26 1.88
N PHE A 68 -12.00 -10.53 3.16
CA PHE A 68 -11.15 -9.65 3.95
C PHE A 68 -9.75 -9.52 3.35
N TYR A 69 -9.16 -10.61 2.87
CA TYR A 69 -7.83 -10.58 2.25
C TYR A 69 -7.81 -9.71 0.99
N GLN A 70 -8.82 -9.84 0.13
CA GLN A 70 -8.95 -9.01 -1.08
C GLN A 70 -9.15 -7.53 -0.73
N SER A 71 -10.08 -7.24 0.18
CA SER A 71 -10.35 -5.89 0.65
C SER A 71 -9.11 -5.26 1.29
N ALA A 72 -8.35 -6.02 2.10
CA ALA A 72 -7.12 -5.55 2.72
C ALA A 72 -6.05 -5.17 1.70
N GLN A 73 -5.92 -5.91 0.61
CA GLN A 73 -4.99 -5.55 -0.48
C GLN A 73 -5.39 -4.25 -1.17
N GLU A 74 -6.67 -4.08 -1.48
CA GLU A 74 -7.21 -2.86 -2.09
C GLU A 74 -7.02 -1.65 -1.17
N ASP A 75 -7.32 -1.82 0.11
CA ASP A 75 -7.17 -0.78 1.13
C ASP A 75 -5.71 -0.36 1.33
N LEU A 76 -4.77 -1.31 1.30
CA LEU A 76 -3.33 -1.00 1.35
C LEU A 76 -2.90 -0.17 0.15
N GLN A 77 -3.30 -0.55 -1.06
CA GLN A 77 -2.98 0.21 -2.28
C GLN A 77 -3.59 1.61 -2.25
N LYS A 78 -4.84 1.72 -1.80
CA LYS A 78 -5.52 3.00 -1.64
C LYS A 78 -4.81 3.89 -0.63
N LYS A 79 -4.44 3.33 0.53
CA LYS A 79 -3.72 4.05 1.57
C LYS A 79 -2.34 4.53 1.12
N GLU A 80 -1.60 3.68 0.43
CA GLU A 80 -0.33 4.05 -0.19
C GLU A 80 -0.50 5.23 -1.14
N LYS A 81 -1.49 5.15 -2.02
CA LYS A 81 -1.77 6.21 -2.97
C LYS A 81 -2.17 7.52 -2.28
N GLU A 82 -3.06 7.48 -1.28
CA GLU A 82 -3.45 8.64 -0.49
C GLU A 82 -2.26 9.35 0.17
N LEU A 83 -1.25 8.59 0.61
CA LEU A 83 -0.04 9.12 1.23
C LEU A 83 0.99 9.62 0.22
N THR A 84 1.06 9.03 -0.96
CA THR A 84 2.07 9.36 -1.99
C THR A 84 1.62 10.42 -2.97
N ASP A 85 0.33 10.46 -3.36
CA ASP A 85 -0.20 11.42 -4.34
C ASP A 85 0.12 12.90 -3.99
N PRO A 86 -0.04 13.36 -2.74
CA PRO A 86 0.32 14.73 -2.38
C PRO A 86 1.80 15.04 -2.53
N ILE A 87 2.67 14.05 -2.34
CA ILE A 87 4.13 14.20 -2.48
C ILE A 87 4.50 14.31 -3.95
N VAL A 88 3.92 13.44 -4.78
CA VAL A 88 4.12 13.46 -6.23
C VAL A 88 3.63 14.79 -6.81
N ALA A 89 2.45 15.26 -6.40
CA ALA A 89 1.92 16.55 -6.84
C ALA A 89 2.84 17.74 -6.49
N LYS A 90 3.38 17.77 -5.27
CA LYS A 90 4.36 18.78 -4.86
C LYS A 90 5.66 18.70 -5.65
N ALA A 91 6.14 17.50 -5.89
CA ALA A 91 7.36 17.30 -6.71
C ALA A 91 7.14 17.80 -8.14
N GLN A 92 6.02 17.47 -8.76
CA GLN A 92 5.67 17.97 -10.10
C GLN A 92 5.54 19.49 -10.15
N GLU A 93 4.96 20.11 -9.14
CA GLU A 93 4.86 21.57 -9.04
C GLU A 93 6.23 22.22 -8.91
N ALA A 94 7.14 21.65 -8.11
CA ALA A 94 8.50 22.15 -7.97
C ALA A 94 9.28 22.04 -9.28
N VAL A 95 9.17 20.90 -9.99
CA VAL A 95 9.76 20.74 -11.32
C VAL A 95 9.24 21.77 -12.30
N LYS A 96 7.93 22.02 -12.31
CA LYS A 96 7.32 23.05 -13.16
C LYS A 96 7.85 24.44 -12.87
N LYS A 97 7.97 24.83 -11.61
CA LYS A 97 8.53 26.13 -11.22
C LYS A 97 9.97 26.29 -11.63
N VAL A 98 10.80 25.27 -11.43
CA VAL A 98 12.22 25.29 -11.85
C VAL A 98 12.34 25.38 -13.36
N ALA A 99 11.54 24.60 -14.09
CA ALA A 99 11.51 24.63 -15.55
C ALA A 99 11.13 26.02 -16.09
N GLN A 100 10.13 26.66 -15.50
CA GLN A 100 9.69 28.01 -15.90
C GLN A 100 10.76 29.06 -15.59
N LYS A 101 11.42 29.01 -14.42
CA LYS A 101 12.52 29.92 -14.07
C LYS A 101 13.72 29.80 -15.02
N GLY A 102 14.05 28.59 -15.45
CA GLY A 102 15.14 28.30 -16.33
C GLY A 102 14.80 28.40 -17.84
N ALA A 103 13.55 28.73 -18.17
CA ALA A 103 13.03 28.75 -19.54
C ALA A 103 13.24 27.43 -20.32
N TYR A 104 13.19 26.30 -19.61
CA TYR A 104 13.27 24.97 -20.22
C TYR A 104 11.98 24.62 -20.97
N VAL A 105 12.12 24.06 -22.16
CA VAL A 105 10.97 23.61 -22.97
C VAL A 105 10.37 22.32 -22.47
N ALA A 106 11.22 21.42 -21.93
CA ALA A 106 10.80 20.13 -21.40
C ALA A 106 11.76 19.68 -20.30
N VAL A 107 11.24 18.91 -19.35
CA VAL A 107 12.00 18.23 -18.30
C VAL A 107 11.61 16.75 -18.30
N PHE A 108 12.61 15.89 -18.31
CA PHE A 108 12.42 14.45 -18.37
C PHE A 108 12.89 13.78 -17.07
N ASN A 109 12.19 12.73 -16.69
CA ASN A 109 12.65 11.85 -15.62
C ASN A 109 13.48 10.71 -16.24
N THR A 110 14.78 10.72 -16.01
CA THR A 110 15.73 9.75 -16.58
C THR A 110 15.66 8.36 -15.92
N THR A 111 14.95 8.24 -14.81
CA THR A 111 14.77 6.94 -14.15
C THR A 111 13.62 6.10 -14.74
N ILE A 112 12.83 6.68 -15.65
CA ILE A 112 11.73 5.97 -16.29
C ILE A 112 12.27 5.11 -17.44
N PRO A 113 11.93 3.80 -17.49
CA PRO A 113 12.45 2.88 -18.52
C PRO A 113 12.10 3.24 -19.98
N SER A 114 11.18 4.16 -20.20
CA SER A 114 10.77 4.62 -21.53
C SER A 114 11.81 5.50 -22.22
N MET A 115 12.80 6.00 -21.50
CA MET A 115 13.89 6.78 -22.07
C MET A 115 15.02 5.83 -22.47
N VAL A 116 15.12 5.55 -23.78
CA VAL A 116 16.07 4.57 -24.34
C VAL A 116 17.48 5.12 -24.45
N TYR A 117 17.60 6.42 -24.74
CA TYR A 117 18.89 7.11 -24.90
C TYR A 117 18.74 8.61 -24.62
N TYR A 118 19.73 9.18 -23.99
CA TYR A 118 19.93 10.62 -23.88
C TYR A 118 21.43 10.94 -23.75
N ASP A 119 21.85 12.09 -24.26
CA ASP A 119 23.21 12.58 -24.10
C ASP A 119 23.32 13.42 -22.83
N GLU A 120 23.98 12.89 -21.81
CA GLU A 120 24.16 13.57 -20.51
C GLU A 120 24.91 14.91 -20.66
N ALA A 121 25.83 15.00 -21.62
CA ALA A 121 26.59 16.23 -21.87
C ALA A 121 25.75 17.36 -22.49
N ALA A 122 24.66 17.00 -23.17
CA ALA A 122 23.73 17.94 -23.79
C ALA A 122 22.54 18.31 -22.91
N MET A 123 22.40 17.66 -21.74
CA MET A 123 21.29 17.88 -20.78
C MET A 123 21.77 18.59 -19.52
N THR A 124 20.88 19.34 -18.93
CA THR A 124 21.11 19.97 -17.62
C THR A 124 20.40 19.19 -16.53
N ASP A 125 21.14 18.75 -15.52
CA ASP A 125 20.55 18.10 -14.34
C ASP A 125 19.92 19.16 -13.41
N LEU A 126 18.61 19.12 -13.27
CA LEU A 126 17.82 20.02 -12.43
C LEU A 126 17.54 19.46 -11.03
N SER A 127 18.12 18.33 -10.67
CA SER A 127 17.83 17.66 -9.40
C SER A 127 18.13 18.53 -8.18
N THR A 128 19.20 19.32 -8.23
CA THR A 128 19.60 20.22 -7.14
C THR A 128 18.62 21.38 -6.98
N GLU A 129 18.23 22.01 -8.06
CA GLU A 129 17.29 23.14 -8.09
C GLU A 129 15.89 22.70 -7.64
N VAL A 130 15.44 21.52 -8.08
CA VAL A 130 14.15 20.96 -7.67
C VAL A 130 14.17 20.61 -6.17
N LYS A 131 15.26 20.04 -5.67
CA LYS A 131 15.41 19.79 -4.22
C LYS A 131 15.36 21.08 -3.42
N ALA A 132 16.03 22.13 -3.88
CA ALA A 132 16.01 23.43 -3.23
C ALA A 132 14.61 24.05 -3.22
N GLU A 133 13.86 23.96 -4.32
CA GLU A 133 12.47 24.44 -4.40
C GLU A 133 11.53 23.66 -3.46
N LEU A 134 11.80 22.38 -3.23
CA LEU A 134 11.08 21.53 -2.26
C LEU A 134 11.51 21.75 -0.80
N GLY A 135 12.55 22.56 -0.56
CA GLY A 135 13.15 22.74 0.76
C GLY A 135 13.84 21.48 1.30
N ILE A 136 14.39 20.67 0.40
CA ILE A 136 15.07 19.41 0.70
C ILE A 136 16.57 19.60 0.48
N GLN A 137 17.37 19.31 1.49
CA GLN A 137 18.84 19.25 1.39
C GLN A 137 19.31 17.82 1.11
#